data_ef45884814b529b7a4322cadd1c70238
#
_entry.id   ef45884814b529b7a4322cadd1c70238
#
_cell.length_a   1.000
_cell.length_b   1.000
_cell.length_c   1.000
_cell.angle_alpha   90.00
_cell.angle_beta   90.00
_cell.angle_gamma   90.00
#
_symmetry.space_group_name_H-M   'P 1'
#
loop_
_entity.id
_entity.type
_entity.pdbx_description
1 polymer ?
#
loop_
_entity_poly.entity_id
_entity_poly.type
_entity_poly.pdbx_seq_one_letter_code
_entity_poly.pdbx_strand_id
1 'polypeptide(L)'
;MTALERGPSLTEQAAEALRARIIRGSLELGEPLSEITLAAELGVSKTPVREALMQLKRDGLVEIRPQRGTFVFTMTADQVRQLSELRAILEAAAFRLAMARCRDALVAAWADIVPRMQAALAEGDAESYRSLDGEFHRVLFD
;
A
#
# COMPACT_ATOMS: atom_id res chain seq x y z
N MET A 1 -5.52 -36.63 -7.53
CA MET A 1 -4.21 -36.05 -7.15
C MET A 1 -4.48 -34.67 -6.57
N THR A 2 -4.43 -34.53 -5.26
CA THR A 2 -4.68 -33.26 -4.55
C THR A 2 -3.42 -32.41 -4.70
N ALA A 3 -3.54 -31.23 -5.34
CA ALA A 3 -2.46 -30.28 -5.41
C ALA A 3 -2.11 -29.83 -3.98
N LEU A 4 -0.84 -29.91 -3.62
CA LEU A 4 -0.34 -29.39 -2.35
C LEU A 4 -0.53 -27.87 -2.37
N GLU A 5 -1.36 -27.32 -1.50
CA GLU A 5 -1.39 -25.89 -1.20
C GLU A 5 -0.04 -25.52 -0.55
N ARG A 6 0.87 -24.98 -1.35
CA ARG A 6 2.12 -24.41 -0.85
C ARG A 6 1.78 -23.05 -0.25
N GLY A 7 2.14 -22.86 0.99
CA GLY A 7 2.14 -21.52 1.59
C GLY A 7 2.98 -20.53 0.76
N PRO A 8 2.85 -19.21 1.00
CA PRO A 8 3.53 -18.19 0.20
C PRO A 8 5.04 -18.41 0.18
N SER A 9 5.64 -18.31 -1.00
CA SER A 9 7.08 -18.43 -1.20
C SER A 9 7.84 -17.32 -0.45
N LEU A 10 9.14 -17.52 -0.17
CA LEU A 10 9.97 -16.46 0.44
C LEU A 10 9.99 -15.17 -0.41
N THR A 11 9.86 -15.28 -1.73
CA THR A 11 9.73 -14.13 -2.64
C THR A 11 8.43 -13.37 -2.40
N GLU A 12 7.31 -14.07 -2.28
CA GLU A 12 6.00 -13.45 -2.00
C GLU A 12 5.97 -12.82 -0.62
N GLN A 13 6.51 -13.50 0.39
CA GLN A 13 6.64 -12.96 1.74
C GLN A 13 7.50 -11.69 1.78
N ALA A 14 8.65 -11.70 1.09
CA ALA A 14 9.52 -10.54 0.98
C ALA A 14 8.82 -9.39 0.23
N ALA A 15 8.13 -9.67 -0.87
CA ALA A 15 7.40 -8.65 -1.63
C ALA A 15 6.30 -8.00 -0.78
N GLU A 16 5.54 -8.79 -0.03
CA GLU A 16 4.48 -8.28 0.84
C GLU A 16 5.03 -7.46 2.01
N ALA A 17 6.10 -7.92 2.65
CA ALA A 17 6.76 -7.18 3.72
C ALA A 17 7.30 -5.82 3.22
N LEU A 18 7.95 -5.79 2.06
CA LEU A 18 8.46 -4.55 1.46
C LEU A 18 7.33 -3.62 1.00
N ARG A 19 6.27 -4.16 0.38
CA ARG A 19 5.06 -3.41 0.01
C ARG A 19 4.45 -2.71 1.22
N ALA A 20 4.27 -3.44 2.31
CA ALA A 20 3.73 -2.89 3.55
C ALA A 20 4.62 -1.77 4.12
N ARG A 21 5.95 -1.90 4.06
CA ARG A 21 6.89 -0.87 4.51
C ARG A 21 6.82 0.41 3.65
N ILE A 22 6.67 0.27 2.32
CA ILE A 22 6.51 1.41 1.39
C ILE A 22 5.17 2.12 1.67
N ILE A 23 4.08 1.37 1.79
CA ILE A 23 2.74 1.94 2.02
C ILE A 23 2.66 2.66 3.38
N ARG A 24 3.30 2.12 4.43
CA ARG A 24 3.35 2.75 5.75
C ARG A 24 4.32 3.94 5.81
N GLY A 25 5.16 4.12 4.80
CA GLY A 25 6.18 5.18 4.77
C GLY A 25 7.41 4.90 5.62
N SER A 26 7.65 3.66 6.04
CA SER A 26 8.89 3.24 6.70
C SER A 26 10.04 2.98 5.72
N LEU A 27 9.73 2.93 4.43
CA LEU A 27 10.64 3.14 3.31
C LEU A 27 10.15 4.38 2.58
N GLU A 28 10.97 5.43 2.56
CA GLU A 28 10.57 6.74 2.05
C GLU A 28 10.56 6.79 0.51
N LEU A 29 9.77 7.70 -0.07
CA LEU A 29 9.76 7.92 -1.52
C LEU A 29 11.15 8.36 -2.00
N GLY A 30 11.67 7.66 -3.01
CA GLY A 30 13.01 7.89 -3.56
C GLY A 30 14.16 7.29 -2.74
N GLU A 31 13.87 6.60 -1.63
CA GLU A 31 14.89 5.94 -0.82
C GLU A 31 15.60 4.84 -1.63
N PRO A 32 16.95 4.75 -1.56
CA PRO A 32 17.70 3.67 -2.21
C PRO A 32 17.50 2.35 -1.47
N LEU A 33 17.21 1.29 -2.22
CA LEU A 33 16.97 -0.05 -1.70
C LEU A 33 18.19 -0.95 -1.96
N SER A 34 18.82 -1.42 -0.88
CA SER A 34 19.95 -2.37 -0.95
C SER A 34 19.46 -3.80 -0.79
N GLU A 35 19.66 -4.64 -1.82
CA GLU A 35 19.35 -6.08 -1.73
C GLU A 35 20.06 -6.76 -0.55
N ILE A 36 21.27 -6.31 -0.20
CA ILE A 36 22.07 -6.88 0.90
C ILE A 36 21.42 -6.54 2.24
N THR A 37 21.09 -5.27 2.44
CA THR A 37 20.47 -4.77 3.69
C THR A 37 19.11 -5.40 3.88
N LEU A 38 18.26 -5.38 2.84
CA LEU A 38 16.91 -5.96 2.91
C LEU A 38 16.93 -7.47 3.15
N ALA A 39 17.89 -8.21 2.55
CA ALA A 39 18.06 -9.63 2.79
C ALA A 39 18.43 -9.93 4.25
N ALA A 40 19.33 -9.13 4.83
CA ALA A 40 19.72 -9.26 6.23
C ALA A 40 18.55 -8.94 7.18
N GLU A 41 17.79 -7.86 6.91
CA GLU A 41 16.63 -7.46 7.71
C GLU A 41 15.48 -8.48 7.66
N LEU A 42 15.25 -9.09 6.50
CA LEU A 42 14.19 -10.08 6.32
C LEU A 42 14.61 -11.51 6.68
N GLY A 43 15.88 -11.74 7.00
CA GLY A 43 16.41 -13.06 7.35
C GLY A 43 16.40 -14.06 6.19
N VAL A 44 16.53 -13.58 4.94
CA VAL A 44 16.52 -14.40 3.72
C VAL A 44 17.75 -14.17 2.86
N SER A 45 17.97 -15.00 1.83
CA SER A 45 19.02 -14.75 0.85
C SER A 45 18.66 -13.59 -0.11
N LYS A 46 19.65 -13.12 -0.89
CA LYS A 46 19.43 -12.02 -1.86
C LYS A 46 18.47 -12.40 -3.00
N THR A 47 18.40 -13.67 -3.38
CA THR A 47 17.58 -14.12 -4.52
C THR A 47 16.10 -13.79 -4.35
N PRO A 48 15.41 -14.23 -3.27
CA PRO A 48 14.00 -13.86 -3.06
C PRO A 48 13.78 -12.36 -2.92
N VAL A 49 14.74 -11.60 -2.36
CA VAL A 49 14.66 -10.14 -2.29
C VAL A 49 14.72 -9.50 -3.67
N ARG A 50 15.66 -9.93 -4.52
CA ARG A 50 15.76 -9.44 -5.90
C ARG A 50 14.49 -9.72 -6.70
N GLU A 51 13.93 -10.92 -6.58
CA GLU A 51 12.68 -11.30 -7.25
C GLU A 51 11.51 -10.48 -6.72
N ALA A 52 11.44 -10.24 -5.40
CA ALA A 52 10.44 -9.37 -4.77
C ALA A 52 10.54 -7.94 -5.28
N LEU A 53 11.75 -7.36 -5.37
CA LEU A 53 11.95 -6.02 -5.93
C LEU A 53 11.55 -5.95 -7.41
N MET A 54 11.77 -7.01 -8.19
CA MET A 54 11.29 -7.08 -9.58
C MET A 54 9.76 -7.15 -9.66
N GLN A 55 9.10 -7.81 -8.71
CA GLN A 55 7.64 -7.80 -8.60
C GLN A 55 7.13 -6.41 -8.23
N LEU A 56 7.69 -5.78 -7.21
CA LEU A 56 7.32 -4.42 -6.79
C LEU A 56 7.57 -3.37 -7.89
N LYS A 57 8.58 -3.59 -8.76
CA LYS A 57 8.78 -2.76 -9.96
C LYS A 57 7.61 -2.90 -10.94
N ARG A 58 7.10 -4.11 -11.18
CA ARG A 58 5.93 -4.32 -12.04
C ARG A 58 4.68 -3.66 -11.46
N ASP A 59 4.58 -3.63 -10.13
CA ASP A 59 3.51 -2.98 -9.37
C ASP A 59 3.66 -1.44 -9.31
N GLY A 60 4.77 -0.89 -9.83
CA GLY A 60 5.04 0.55 -9.84
C GLY A 60 5.51 1.12 -8.49
N LEU A 61 5.82 0.28 -7.51
CA LEU A 61 6.27 0.69 -6.17
C LEU A 61 7.79 0.87 -6.07
N VAL A 62 8.53 0.35 -7.05
CA VAL A 62 10.00 0.38 -7.07
C VAL A 62 10.47 0.75 -8.48
N GLU A 63 11.50 1.58 -8.55
CA GLU A 63 12.21 1.94 -9.77
C GLU A 63 13.61 1.31 -9.78
N ILE A 64 13.97 0.65 -10.88
CA ILE A 64 15.34 0.19 -11.12
C ILE A 64 15.97 1.14 -12.13
N ARG A 65 16.96 1.93 -11.68
CA ARG A 65 17.69 2.90 -12.50
C ARG A 65 19.02 2.26 -12.94
N PRO A 66 19.27 2.09 -14.25
CA PRO A 66 20.51 1.49 -14.74
C PRO A 66 21.73 2.16 -14.12
N GLN A 67 22.68 1.38 -13.64
CA GLN A 67 23.94 1.80 -13.02
C GLN A 67 23.79 2.64 -11.72
N ARG A 68 22.57 2.95 -11.29
CA ARG A 68 22.28 3.76 -10.08
C ARG A 68 21.68 2.93 -8.95
N GLY A 69 21.05 1.79 -9.25
CA GLY A 69 20.46 0.91 -8.25
C GLY A 69 18.93 0.89 -8.27
N THR A 70 18.38 0.42 -7.18
CA THR A 70 16.96 0.24 -6.95
C THR A 70 16.49 1.28 -5.94
N PHE A 71 15.32 1.89 -6.18
CA PHE A 71 14.77 2.97 -5.36
C PHE A 71 13.28 2.77 -5.15
N VAL A 72 12.73 3.24 -4.04
CA VAL A 72 11.29 3.41 -3.89
C VAL A 72 10.82 4.42 -4.95
N PHE A 73 9.64 4.21 -5.51
CA PHE A 73 9.09 5.10 -6.54
C PHE A 73 9.01 6.56 -6.04
N THR A 74 8.97 7.49 -6.98
CA THR A 74 8.79 8.91 -6.67
C THR A 74 7.64 9.47 -7.48
N MET A 75 7.00 10.52 -6.97
CA MET A 75 5.99 11.29 -7.71
C MET A 75 6.33 12.78 -7.67
N THR A 76 6.15 13.46 -8.78
CA THR A 76 6.17 14.91 -8.81
C THR A 76 4.90 15.48 -8.18
N ALA A 77 4.93 16.74 -7.73
CA ALA A 77 3.74 17.42 -7.20
C ALA A 77 2.59 17.42 -8.23
N ASP A 78 2.90 17.52 -9.51
CA ASP A 78 1.95 17.45 -10.61
C ASP A 78 1.26 16.08 -10.72
N GLN A 79 2.04 15.00 -10.61
CA GLN A 79 1.52 13.64 -10.61
C GLN A 79 0.64 13.36 -9.39
N VAL A 80 1.04 13.86 -8.22
CA VAL A 80 0.21 13.77 -7.00
C VAL A 80 -1.13 14.48 -7.21
N ARG A 81 -1.11 15.71 -7.79
CA ARG A 81 -2.33 16.45 -8.09
C ARG A 81 -3.24 15.69 -9.07
N GLN A 82 -2.70 15.21 -10.18
CA GLN A 82 -3.46 14.44 -11.18
C GLN A 82 -4.07 13.17 -10.60
N LEU A 83 -3.31 12.46 -9.76
CA LEU A 83 -3.81 11.27 -9.06
C LEU A 83 -4.93 11.62 -8.08
N SER A 84 -4.79 12.73 -7.34
CA SER A 84 -5.83 13.21 -6.41
C SER A 84 -7.11 13.63 -7.14
N GLU A 85 -7.00 14.28 -8.30
CA GLU A 85 -8.14 14.63 -9.16
C GLU A 85 -8.87 13.38 -9.67
N LEU A 86 -8.12 12.39 -10.18
CA LEU A 86 -8.69 11.12 -10.62
C LEU A 86 -9.39 10.38 -9.47
N ARG A 87 -8.74 10.31 -8.30
CA ARG A 87 -9.29 9.70 -7.10
C ARG A 87 -10.61 10.37 -6.67
N ALA A 88 -10.64 11.71 -6.67
CA ALA A 88 -11.84 12.46 -6.32
C ALA A 88 -13.02 12.15 -7.26
N ILE A 89 -12.77 12.02 -8.57
CA ILE A 89 -13.80 11.64 -9.55
C ILE A 89 -14.33 10.23 -9.28
N LEU A 90 -13.43 9.26 -9.08
CA LEU A 90 -13.81 7.87 -8.83
C LEU A 90 -14.55 7.70 -7.51
N GLU A 91 -14.06 8.31 -6.45
CA GLU A 91 -14.71 8.23 -5.13
C GLU A 91 -16.07 8.91 -5.10
N ALA A 92 -16.23 10.05 -5.77
CA ALA A 92 -17.54 10.70 -5.89
C ALA A 92 -18.54 9.85 -6.68
N ALA A 93 -18.09 9.11 -7.69
CA ALA A 93 -18.94 8.18 -8.44
C ALA A 93 -19.28 6.95 -7.59
N ALA A 94 -18.29 6.35 -6.92
CA ALA A 94 -18.47 5.20 -6.03
C ALA A 94 -19.43 5.53 -4.88
N PHE A 95 -19.24 6.70 -4.23
CA PHE A 95 -20.13 7.18 -3.17
C PHE A 95 -21.60 7.25 -3.62
N ARG A 96 -21.87 7.85 -4.80
CA ARG A 96 -23.23 7.93 -5.32
C ARG A 96 -23.85 6.55 -5.54
N LEU A 97 -23.05 5.60 -6.07
CA LEU A 97 -23.51 4.23 -6.30
C LEU A 97 -23.76 3.48 -4.99
N ALA A 98 -22.84 3.58 -4.03
CA ALA A 98 -22.97 2.94 -2.72
C ALA A 98 -24.18 3.50 -1.96
N MET A 99 -24.39 4.82 -1.97
CA MET A 99 -25.59 5.44 -1.37
C MET A 99 -26.88 4.98 -2.00
N ALA A 100 -26.89 4.67 -3.29
CA ALA A 100 -28.08 4.18 -3.98
C ALA A 100 -28.34 2.68 -3.77
N ARG A 101 -27.29 1.88 -3.52
CA ARG A 101 -27.37 0.41 -3.51
C ARG A 101 -27.25 -0.20 -2.12
N CYS A 102 -26.40 0.36 -1.26
CA CYS A 102 -26.04 -0.22 0.04
C CYS A 102 -25.83 0.84 1.13
N ARG A 103 -26.67 1.87 1.16
CA ARG A 103 -26.58 3.01 2.08
C ARG A 103 -26.34 2.61 3.54
N ASP A 104 -27.13 1.67 4.05
CA ASP A 104 -27.09 1.31 5.47
C ASP A 104 -25.79 0.61 5.84
N ALA A 105 -25.26 -0.24 4.94
CA ALA A 105 -23.96 -0.89 5.13
C ALA A 105 -22.82 0.14 5.09
N LEU A 106 -22.85 1.09 4.15
CA LEU A 106 -21.86 2.15 4.05
C LEU A 106 -21.85 3.04 5.31
N VAL A 107 -23.03 3.46 5.77
CA VAL A 107 -23.18 4.30 6.98
C VAL A 107 -22.68 3.53 8.21
N ALA A 108 -23.01 2.25 8.35
CA ALA A 108 -22.56 1.41 9.46
C ALA A 108 -21.03 1.27 9.47
N ALA A 109 -20.41 1.02 8.31
CA ALA A 109 -18.95 0.91 8.19
C ALA A 109 -18.26 2.22 8.59
N TRP A 110 -18.72 3.37 8.10
CA TRP A 110 -18.14 4.65 8.48
C TRP A 110 -18.41 5.04 9.95
N ALA A 111 -19.55 4.63 10.51
CA ALA A 111 -19.83 4.83 11.92
C ALA A 111 -18.84 4.10 12.85
N ASP A 112 -18.23 3.00 12.38
CA ASP A 112 -17.13 2.32 13.08
C ASP A 112 -15.78 2.99 12.84
N ILE A 113 -15.45 3.30 11.57
CA ILE A 113 -14.13 3.78 11.17
C ILE A 113 -13.87 5.22 11.67
N VAL A 114 -14.83 6.14 11.52
CA VAL A 114 -14.62 7.58 11.82
C VAL A 114 -14.23 7.86 13.27
N PRO A 115 -14.87 7.26 14.30
CA PRO A 115 -14.41 7.44 15.68
C PRO A 115 -12.99 6.96 15.93
N ARG A 116 -12.59 5.86 15.29
CA ARG A 116 -11.23 5.32 15.39
C ARG A 116 -10.20 6.25 14.74
N MET A 117 -10.54 6.86 13.60
CA MET A 117 -9.70 7.89 12.97
C MET A 117 -9.55 9.12 13.87
N GLN A 118 -10.63 9.57 14.50
CA GLN A 118 -10.60 10.70 15.42
C GLN A 118 -9.73 10.41 16.65
N ALA A 119 -9.80 9.21 17.20
CA ALA A 119 -8.95 8.79 18.31
C ALA A 119 -7.47 8.77 17.91
N ALA A 120 -7.12 8.13 16.78
CA ALA A 120 -5.76 8.10 16.27
C ALA A 120 -5.20 9.52 16.01
N LEU A 121 -6.02 10.43 15.49
CA LEU A 121 -5.64 11.83 15.29
C LEU A 121 -5.38 12.54 16.63
N ALA A 122 -6.22 12.33 17.64
CA ALA A 122 -6.08 12.94 18.95
C ALA A 122 -4.83 12.43 19.70
N GLU A 123 -4.46 11.18 19.48
CA GLU A 123 -3.27 10.55 20.07
C GLU A 123 -1.98 10.85 19.29
N GLY A 124 -2.07 11.46 18.10
CA GLY A 124 -0.94 11.72 17.21
C GLY A 124 -0.41 10.45 16.55
N ASP A 125 -1.19 9.36 16.54
CA ASP A 125 -0.84 8.09 15.89
C ASP A 125 -1.07 8.17 14.39
N ALA A 126 -0.04 8.66 13.69
CA ALA A 126 -0.08 8.84 12.24
C ALA A 126 -0.10 7.49 11.47
N GLU A 127 0.36 6.39 12.06
CA GLU A 127 0.33 5.08 11.41
C GLU A 127 -1.09 4.52 11.40
N SER A 128 -1.75 4.50 12.55
CA SER A 128 -3.15 4.08 12.68
C SER A 128 -4.07 4.97 11.85
N TYR A 129 -3.85 6.29 11.87
CA TYR A 129 -4.65 7.21 11.05
C TYR A 129 -4.56 6.88 9.56
N ARG A 130 -3.35 6.67 9.00
CA ARG A 130 -3.16 6.31 7.58
C ARG A 130 -3.81 4.98 7.22
N SER A 131 -3.73 3.99 8.11
CA SER A 131 -4.38 2.70 7.90
C SER A 131 -5.89 2.82 7.81
N LEU A 132 -6.48 3.58 8.75
CA LEU A 132 -7.92 3.85 8.81
C LEU A 132 -8.41 4.73 7.65
N ASP A 133 -7.60 5.69 7.19
CA ASP A 133 -7.89 6.49 5.99
C ASP A 133 -8.02 5.59 4.75
N GLY A 134 -7.10 4.64 4.60
CA GLY A 134 -7.18 3.63 3.54
C GLY A 134 -8.42 2.74 3.64
N GLU A 135 -8.84 2.36 4.85
CA GLU A 135 -10.05 1.59 5.12
C GLU A 135 -11.31 2.42 4.80
N PHE A 136 -11.36 3.67 5.24
CA PHE A 136 -12.46 4.62 4.99
C PHE A 136 -12.76 4.77 3.49
N HIS A 137 -11.73 4.94 2.68
CA HIS A 137 -11.89 5.06 1.24
C HIS A 137 -12.25 3.75 0.55
N ARG A 138 -11.73 2.61 1.03
CA ARG A 138 -11.99 1.29 0.45
C ARG A 138 -13.44 0.88 0.53
N VAL A 139 -14.11 1.20 1.64
CA VAL A 139 -15.54 0.89 1.86
C VAL A 139 -16.44 1.43 0.73
N LEU A 140 -16.01 2.44 -0.02
CA LEU A 140 -16.74 2.95 -1.18
C LEU A 140 -16.79 1.97 -2.36
N PHE A 141 -15.87 1.01 -2.42
CA PHE A 141 -15.67 0.11 -3.54
C PHE A 141 -16.02 -1.34 -3.22
N ASP A 142 -16.29 -1.67 -1.96
CA ASP A 142 -16.73 -2.97 -1.47
C ASP A 142 -18.27 -3.09 -1.53
#